data_dd8c6a2672dbad94e2257a48b22e2755
#
_entry.id   dd8c6a2672dbad94e2257a48b22e2755
#
_cell.length_a   1.000
_cell.length_b   1.000
_cell.length_c   1.000
_cell.angle_alpha   90.00
_cell.angle_beta   90.00
_cell.angle_gamma   90.00
#
_symmetry.space_group_name_H-M   'P 1'
#
loop_
_entity.id
_entity.type
_entity.pdbx_description
1 polymer ?
#
loop_
_entity_poly.entity_id
_entity_poly.type
_entity_poly.pdbx_seq_one_letter_code
_entity_poly.pdbx_strand_id
1 'polypeptide(L)'
;MRALAIAALLAAALLVGCGGSSPSPEDTVSAAISGLSDGNSKKVCAQLSPEGERKLLVVLRDNPLNLIVNASTCEEAIVKLHAKLSKAIRAALKDGEVDDAKVKGDTAVVHVPGFGMDVELKKIADKWKITGGLLN
;
A
#
# COMPACT_ATOMS: atom_id res chain seq x y z
N MET A 1 -42.95 8.88 -56.43
CA MET A 1 -43.76 9.04 -55.22
C MET A 1 -42.99 8.61 -54.08
N ARG A 2 -42.56 9.55 -53.35
CA ARG A 2 -42.16 9.70 -51.91
C ARG A 2 -41.58 8.51 -51.21
N ALA A 3 -40.27 8.46 -51.22
CA ALA A 3 -39.46 7.69 -50.31
C ALA A 3 -39.20 8.50 -49.02
N LEU A 4 -39.64 8.01 -47.89
CA LEU A 4 -39.31 8.53 -46.56
C LEU A 4 -38.08 7.82 -46.06
N ALA A 5 -36.97 8.54 -46.03
CA ALA A 5 -35.75 8.09 -45.39
C ALA A 5 -35.85 8.33 -43.85
N ILE A 6 -35.90 7.26 -43.10
CA ILE A 6 -35.80 7.29 -41.63
C ILE A 6 -34.31 7.17 -41.29
N ALA A 7 -33.74 8.31 -40.91
CA ALA A 7 -32.38 8.32 -40.33
C ALA A 7 -32.45 7.86 -38.88
N ALA A 8 -31.98 6.65 -38.62
CA ALA A 8 -31.79 6.15 -37.29
C ALA A 8 -30.48 6.75 -36.72
N LEU A 9 -30.60 7.71 -35.83
CA LEU A 9 -29.48 8.18 -35.00
C LEU A 9 -29.16 7.12 -33.95
N LEU A 10 -28.11 6.36 -34.18
CA LEU A 10 -27.47 5.56 -33.15
C LEU A 10 -26.66 6.51 -32.25
N ALA A 11 -27.24 6.89 -31.14
CA ALA A 11 -26.52 7.51 -30.05
C ALA A 11 -25.62 6.44 -29.39
N ALA A 12 -24.37 6.38 -29.80
CA ALA A 12 -23.35 5.61 -29.08
C ALA A 12 -23.09 6.32 -27.75
N ALA A 13 -23.74 5.85 -26.71
CA ALA A 13 -23.37 6.22 -25.33
C ALA A 13 -21.97 5.66 -25.05
N LEU A 14 -20.96 6.49 -25.19
CA LEU A 14 -19.63 6.25 -24.67
C LEU A 14 -19.75 6.27 -23.14
N LEU A 15 -19.99 5.10 -22.57
CA LEU A 15 -19.74 4.86 -21.16
C LEU A 15 -18.23 4.98 -20.94
N VAL A 16 -17.76 6.19 -20.75
CA VAL A 16 -16.46 6.43 -20.12
C VAL A 16 -16.62 5.95 -18.68
N GLY A 17 -16.37 4.65 -18.49
CA GLY A 17 -16.23 4.09 -17.18
C GLY A 17 -15.02 4.72 -16.53
N CYS A 18 -15.19 5.69 -15.65
CA CYS A 18 -14.22 6.08 -14.65
C CYS A 18 -14.08 4.93 -13.65
N GLY A 19 -13.63 3.76 -14.12
CA GLY A 19 -13.19 2.66 -13.31
C GLY A 19 -11.72 2.86 -13.04
N GLY A 20 -11.35 3.70 -12.03
CA GLY A 20 -10.04 3.65 -11.46
C GLY A 20 -9.86 2.24 -10.93
N SER A 21 -8.95 1.43 -11.54
CA SER A 21 -8.58 0.12 -11.00
C SER A 21 -8.08 0.32 -9.58
N SER A 22 -8.56 -0.49 -8.64
CA SER A 22 -8.03 -0.51 -7.27
C SER A 22 -6.52 -0.78 -7.31
N PRO A 23 -5.70 -0.12 -6.48
CA PRO A 23 -4.28 -0.40 -6.41
C PRO A 23 -4.01 -1.89 -6.24
N SER A 24 -2.99 -2.40 -6.92
CA SER A 24 -2.53 -3.78 -6.77
C SER A 24 -1.88 -3.99 -5.39
N PRO A 25 -1.63 -5.25 -4.97
CA PRO A 25 -0.83 -5.51 -3.76
C PRO A 25 0.54 -4.83 -3.82
N GLU A 26 1.21 -4.85 -4.97
CA GLU A 26 2.51 -4.22 -5.18
C GLU A 26 2.43 -2.70 -5.02
N ASP A 27 1.40 -2.07 -5.59
CA ASP A 27 1.17 -0.63 -5.45
C ASP A 27 0.94 -0.24 -3.99
N THR A 28 0.20 -1.08 -3.26
CA THR A 28 -0.08 -0.88 -1.83
C THR A 28 1.21 -0.91 -1.00
N VAL A 29 2.07 -1.89 -1.25
CA VAL A 29 3.36 -2.02 -0.56
C VAL A 29 4.30 -0.88 -0.96
N SER A 30 4.40 -0.56 -2.26
CA SER A 30 5.21 0.54 -2.75
C SER A 30 4.78 1.89 -2.15
N ALA A 31 3.48 2.12 -2.00
CA ALA A 31 2.96 3.32 -1.35
C ALA A 31 3.35 3.40 0.13
N ALA A 32 3.31 2.27 0.86
CA ALA A 32 3.75 2.22 2.24
C ALA A 32 5.25 2.50 2.39
N ILE A 33 6.09 1.87 1.56
CA ILE A 33 7.55 2.05 1.57
C ILE A 33 7.92 3.50 1.22
N SER A 34 7.32 4.06 0.17
CA SER A 34 7.52 5.46 -0.21
C SER A 34 7.09 6.41 0.91
N GLY A 35 5.96 6.13 1.56
CA GLY A 35 5.50 6.90 2.71
C GLY A 35 6.48 6.86 3.90
N LEU A 36 7.09 5.70 4.16
CA LEU A 36 8.15 5.56 5.17
C LEU A 36 9.38 6.40 4.83
N SER A 37 9.82 6.37 3.57
CA SER A 37 10.93 7.18 3.08
C SER A 37 10.69 8.68 3.28
N ASP A 38 9.48 9.13 2.95
CA ASP A 38 9.09 10.55 2.99
C ASP A 38 8.66 11.04 4.38
N GLY A 39 8.48 10.13 5.35
CA GLY A 39 7.91 10.45 6.66
C GLY A 39 6.42 10.78 6.61
N ASN A 40 5.73 10.36 5.56
CA ASN A 40 4.30 10.59 5.38
C ASN A 40 3.48 9.53 6.11
N SER A 41 3.22 9.77 7.39
CA SER A 41 2.51 8.84 8.28
C SER A 41 1.11 8.50 7.78
N LYS A 42 0.38 9.47 7.27
CA LYS A 42 -0.98 9.24 6.72
C LYS A 42 -0.96 8.30 5.53
N LYS A 43 0.01 8.48 4.63
CA LYS A 43 0.17 7.63 3.46
C LYS A 43 0.48 6.19 3.85
N VAL A 44 1.36 5.97 4.82
CA VAL A 44 1.69 4.63 5.33
C VAL A 44 0.49 3.99 6.00
N CYS A 45 -0.11 4.67 6.98
CA CYS A 45 -1.19 4.11 7.79
C CYS A 45 -2.46 3.84 6.98
N ALA A 46 -2.69 4.60 5.89
CA ALA A 46 -3.78 4.33 4.95
C ALA A 46 -3.64 2.98 4.24
N GLN A 47 -2.44 2.43 4.13
CA GLN A 47 -2.19 1.12 3.51
C GLN A 47 -2.40 -0.05 4.47
N LEU A 48 -2.42 0.18 5.78
CA LEU A 48 -2.55 -0.86 6.78
C LEU A 48 -4.02 -1.16 7.13
N SER A 49 -4.29 -2.42 7.44
CA SER A 49 -5.51 -2.82 8.14
C SER A 49 -5.36 -2.54 9.64
N PRO A 50 -6.46 -2.56 10.43
CA PRO A 50 -6.38 -2.48 11.90
C PRO A 50 -5.45 -3.54 12.51
N GLU A 51 -5.43 -4.75 11.94
CA GLU A 51 -4.50 -5.81 12.32
C GLU A 51 -3.05 -5.44 12.00
N GLY A 52 -2.82 -4.92 10.79
CA GLY A 52 -1.49 -4.47 10.34
C GLY A 52 -0.95 -3.36 11.22
N GLU A 53 -1.77 -2.40 11.61
CA GLU A 53 -1.38 -1.33 12.53
C GLU A 53 -0.96 -1.88 13.90
N ARG A 54 -1.73 -2.81 14.47
CA ARG A 54 -1.39 -3.44 15.75
C ARG A 54 -0.07 -4.19 15.68
N LYS A 55 0.14 -4.98 14.63
CA LYS A 55 1.40 -5.72 14.42
C LYS A 55 2.58 -4.76 14.27
N LEU A 56 2.42 -3.68 13.51
CA LEU A 56 3.45 -2.67 13.34
C LEU A 56 3.85 -2.03 14.67
N LEU A 57 2.88 -1.66 15.51
CA LEU A 57 3.16 -1.08 16.83
C LEU A 57 3.92 -2.05 17.73
N VAL A 58 3.60 -3.34 17.70
CA VAL A 58 4.32 -4.38 18.45
C VAL A 58 5.75 -4.53 17.94
N VAL A 59 5.93 -4.65 16.62
CA VAL A 59 7.27 -4.77 16.01
C VAL A 59 8.16 -3.57 16.37
N LEU A 60 7.63 -2.37 16.27
CA LEU A 60 8.38 -1.15 16.56
C LEU A 60 8.74 -1.00 18.04
N ARG A 61 7.86 -1.47 18.94
CA ARG A 61 8.13 -1.47 20.39
C ARG A 61 9.21 -2.50 20.77
N ASP A 62 9.13 -3.69 20.16
CA ASP A 62 9.94 -4.83 20.54
C ASP A 62 11.16 -5.02 19.61
N ASN A 63 11.46 -4.02 18.77
CA ASN A 63 12.45 -4.11 17.70
C ASN A 63 13.86 -4.41 18.21
N PRO A 64 14.49 -5.52 17.76
CA PRO A 64 15.84 -5.90 18.17
C PRO A 64 16.94 -4.96 17.66
N LEU A 65 16.64 -4.09 16.70
CA LEU A 65 17.60 -3.12 16.15
C LEU A 65 17.75 -1.84 17.00
N ASN A 66 17.24 -1.82 18.22
CA ASN A 66 17.23 -0.65 19.12
C ASN A 66 16.53 0.60 18.56
N LEU A 67 15.72 0.44 17.53
CA LEU A 67 14.84 1.49 17.03
C LEU A 67 13.53 1.52 17.82
N ILE A 68 13.61 1.30 19.13
CA ILE A 68 12.42 1.23 19.99
C ILE A 68 11.57 2.47 19.81
N VAL A 69 10.37 2.27 19.30
CA VAL A 69 9.37 3.32 19.11
C VAL A 69 8.15 3.00 19.97
N ASN A 70 7.98 3.77 21.05
CA ASN A 70 6.77 3.73 21.84
C ASN A 70 5.76 4.72 21.24
N ALA A 71 4.66 4.20 20.73
CA ALA A 71 3.60 5.00 20.13
C ALA A 71 2.23 4.34 20.39
N SER A 72 1.20 5.17 20.49
CA SER A 72 -0.17 4.71 20.70
C SER A 72 -0.97 4.57 19.40
N THR A 73 -0.52 5.25 18.35
CA THR A 73 -1.17 5.25 17.03
C THR A 73 -0.16 4.95 15.93
N CYS A 74 -0.65 4.44 14.81
CA CYS A 74 0.16 4.21 13.61
C CYS A 74 0.87 5.50 13.17
N GLU A 75 0.15 6.61 13.06
CA GLU A 75 0.73 7.86 12.58
C GLU A 75 1.86 8.35 13.50
N GLU A 76 1.66 8.31 14.81
CA GLU A 76 2.70 8.65 15.79
C GLU A 76 3.93 7.75 15.63
N ALA A 77 3.70 6.45 15.45
CA ALA A 77 4.76 5.47 15.28
C ALA A 77 5.61 5.77 14.04
N ILE A 78 4.99 6.08 12.91
CA ILE A 78 5.70 6.38 11.66
C ILE A 78 6.50 7.68 11.77
N VAL A 79 5.95 8.72 12.39
CA VAL A 79 6.67 9.99 12.62
C VAL A 79 7.93 9.74 13.46
N LYS A 80 7.79 9.02 14.57
CA LYS A 80 8.92 8.69 15.45
C LYS A 80 9.95 7.78 14.79
N LEU A 81 9.48 6.78 14.02
CA LEU A 81 10.35 5.89 13.26
C LEU A 81 11.16 6.67 12.23
N HIS A 82 10.50 7.49 11.41
CA HIS A 82 11.17 8.28 10.38
C HIS A 82 12.27 9.18 10.96
N ALA A 83 12.05 9.78 12.12
CA ALA A 83 13.06 10.59 12.80
C ALA A 83 14.31 9.78 13.22
N LYS A 84 14.17 8.47 13.41
CA LYS A 84 15.29 7.56 13.78
C LYS A 84 15.97 6.95 12.55
N LEU A 85 15.38 6.98 11.38
CA LEU A 85 15.97 6.43 10.17
C LEU A 85 17.12 7.30 9.66
N SER A 86 18.24 6.67 9.36
CA SER A 86 19.36 7.35 8.71
C SER A 86 19.00 7.82 7.30
N LYS A 87 19.72 8.81 6.80
CA LYS A 87 19.55 9.29 5.43
C LYS A 87 19.73 8.17 4.40
N ALA A 88 20.68 7.26 4.64
CA ALA A 88 20.95 6.12 3.77
C ALA A 88 19.76 5.15 3.72
N ILE A 89 19.16 4.83 4.88
CA ILE A 89 17.99 3.95 4.94
C ILE A 89 16.79 4.61 4.25
N ARG A 90 16.56 5.88 4.46
CA ARG A 90 15.49 6.61 3.78
C ARG A 90 15.66 6.61 2.26
N ALA A 91 16.88 6.80 1.77
CA ALA A 91 17.19 6.71 0.35
C ALA A 91 16.93 5.28 -0.19
N ALA A 92 17.37 4.26 0.53
CA ALA A 92 17.13 2.87 0.15
C ALA A 92 15.64 2.52 0.10
N LEU A 93 14.83 3.05 1.03
CA LEU A 93 13.37 2.89 1.00
C LEU A 93 12.74 3.58 -0.21
N LYS A 94 13.26 4.75 -0.60
CA LYS A 94 12.75 5.49 -1.75
C LYS A 94 12.98 4.75 -3.06
N ASP A 95 14.15 4.12 -3.20
CA ASP A 95 14.54 3.34 -4.39
C ASP A 95 14.12 1.87 -4.27
N GLY A 96 13.41 1.50 -3.20
CA GLY A 96 13.01 0.13 -2.90
C GLY A 96 12.10 -0.46 -3.97
N GLU A 97 12.58 -1.51 -4.62
CA GLU A 97 11.79 -2.32 -5.54
C GLU A 97 10.96 -3.34 -4.76
N VAL A 98 9.82 -3.68 -5.29
CA VAL A 98 8.98 -4.77 -4.79
C VAL A 98 8.85 -5.83 -5.87
N ASP A 99 8.85 -7.09 -5.46
CA ASP A 99 8.62 -8.20 -6.37
C ASP A 99 7.13 -8.34 -6.71
N ASP A 100 6.83 -9.13 -7.74
CA ASP A 100 5.47 -9.48 -8.08
C ASP A 100 4.76 -10.18 -6.91
N ALA A 101 3.53 -9.78 -6.66
CA ALA A 101 2.72 -10.37 -5.60
C ALA A 101 2.40 -11.84 -5.89
N LYS A 102 2.49 -12.65 -4.85
CA LYS A 102 1.91 -14.00 -4.85
C LYS A 102 0.50 -13.91 -4.29
N VAL A 103 -0.49 -13.90 -5.17
CA VAL A 103 -1.91 -13.75 -4.82
C VAL A 103 -2.56 -15.11 -4.70
N LYS A 104 -3.31 -15.31 -3.60
CA LYS A 104 -4.13 -16.48 -3.36
C LYS A 104 -5.50 -16.05 -2.81
N GLY A 105 -6.50 -15.96 -3.69
CA GLY A 105 -7.82 -15.46 -3.31
C GLY A 105 -7.76 -14.01 -2.80
N ASP A 106 -8.18 -13.79 -1.56
CA ASP A 106 -8.19 -12.48 -0.90
C ASP A 106 -6.92 -12.16 -0.14
N THR A 107 -5.89 -12.98 -0.26
CA THR A 107 -4.59 -12.79 0.38
C THR A 107 -3.48 -12.65 -0.64
N ALA A 108 -2.45 -11.90 -0.29
CA ALA A 108 -1.26 -11.76 -1.11
C ALA A 108 -0.01 -11.62 -0.24
N VAL A 109 1.13 -11.97 -0.79
CA VAL A 109 2.45 -11.71 -0.21
C VAL A 109 3.29 -10.99 -1.25
N VAL A 110 3.90 -9.89 -0.85
CA VAL A 110 4.82 -9.11 -1.68
C VAL A 110 6.19 -9.11 -1.01
N HIS A 111 7.18 -9.62 -1.72
CA HIS A 111 8.56 -9.61 -1.24
C HIS A 111 9.23 -8.28 -1.56
N VAL A 112 10.00 -7.75 -0.61
CA VAL A 112 10.80 -6.52 -0.76
C VAL A 112 12.27 -6.90 -0.61
N PRO A 113 12.97 -7.23 -1.72
CA PRO A 113 14.28 -7.89 -1.66
C PRO A 113 15.35 -7.03 -0.99
N GLY A 114 15.31 -5.70 -1.17
CA GLY A 114 16.27 -4.78 -0.55
C GLY A 114 16.28 -4.78 0.98
N PHE A 115 15.20 -5.26 1.60
CA PHE A 115 15.04 -5.31 3.06
C PHE A 115 14.76 -6.73 3.58
N GLY A 116 14.63 -7.71 2.69
CA GLY A 116 14.29 -9.08 3.07
C GLY A 116 12.93 -9.21 3.74
N MET A 117 12.00 -8.33 3.43
CA MET A 117 10.65 -8.32 4.00
C MET A 117 9.67 -9.09 3.12
N ASP A 118 8.81 -9.89 3.74
CA ASP A 118 7.64 -10.49 3.11
C ASP A 118 6.39 -9.82 3.68
N VAL A 119 5.83 -8.90 2.91
CA VAL A 119 4.66 -8.11 3.33
C VAL A 119 3.39 -8.87 3.02
N GLU A 120 2.60 -9.15 4.05
CA GLU A 120 1.32 -9.84 3.95
C GLU A 120 0.18 -8.85 3.76
N LEU A 121 -0.70 -9.15 2.80
CA LEU A 121 -1.87 -8.33 2.49
C LEU A 121 -3.15 -9.17 2.47
N LYS A 122 -4.26 -8.49 2.74
CA LYS A 122 -5.61 -9.04 2.60
C LYS A 122 -6.50 -8.04 1.87
N LYS A 123 -7.38 -8.55 1.05
CA LYS A 123 -8.42 -7.74 0.38
C LYS A 123 -9.57 -7.48 1.36
N ILE A 124 -9.78 -6.20 1.66
CA ILE A 124 -10.82 -5.74 2.59
C ILE A 124 -11.62 -4.66 1.87
N ALA A 125 -12.93 -4.87 1.71
CA ALA A 125 -13.81 -3.98 0.96
C ALA A 125 -13.23 -3.62 -0.42
N ASP A 126 -12.81 -4.64 -1.17
CA ASP A 126 -12.20 -4.56 -2.51
C ASP A 126 -10.87 -3.79 -2.60
N LYS A 127 -10.24 -3.51 -1.46
CA LYS A 127 -8.93 -2.86 -1.39
C LYS A 127 -7.92 -3.75 -0.70
N TRP A 128 -6.72 -3.82 -1.26
CA TRP A 128 -5.59 -4.47 -0.61
C TRP A 128 -5.12 -3.66 0.59
N LYS A 129 -4.96 -4.33 1.73
CA LYS A 129 -4.47 -3.75 2.96
C LYS A 129 -3.37 -4.61 3.55
N ILE A 130 -2.33 -3.99 4.05
CA ILE A 130 -1.22 -4.67 4.72
C ILE A 130 -1.71 -5.17 6.09
N THR A 131 -1.56 -6.47 6.32
CA THR A 131 -1.93 -7.14 7.56
C THR A 131 -0.73 -7.57 8.41
N GLY A 132 0.47 -7.52 7.84
CA GLY A 132 1.71 -7.88 8.55
C GLY A 132 2.93 -7.83 7.66
N GLY A 133 4.08 -8.19 8.23
CA GLY A 133 5.35 -8.29 7.50
C GLY A 133 6.04 -6.96 7.17
N LEU A 134 5.44 -5.84 7.49
CA LEU A 134 6.10 -4.55 7.32
C LEU A 134 7.06 -4.31 8.50
N LEU A 135 8.34 -4.18 8.20
CA LEU A 135 9.42 -3.96 9.18
C LEU A 135 9.73 -5.17 10.10
N ASN A 136 9.36 -6.37 9.69
CA ASN A 136 9.77 -7.62 10.37
C ASN A 136 11.17 -8.05 9.94
#